data_e807473aa098320c3d48bc97197bb267
#
_entry.id   e807473aa098320c3d48bc97197bb267
#
_cell.length_a   1.000
_cell.length_b   1.000
_cell.length_c   1.000
_cell.angle_alpha   90.00
_cell.angle_beta   90.00
_cell.angle_gamma   90.00
#
_symmetry.space_group_name_H-M   'P 1'
#
loop_
_entity.id
_entity.type
_entity.pdbx_description
1 polymer ?
#
loop_
_entity_poly.entity_id
_entity_poly.type
_entity_poly.pdbx_seq_one_letter_code
_entity_poly.pdbx_strand_id
1 'polypeptide(L)'
;MHIFGQPNTILKFFIFYLKNYGIISVGVKEYLPAMKTDITLEDKSQKKVLIIDTKYYGRTMQSQFGKNSYHSGNMYQIHSYVSNKKATYVGKVSGLLLYAKTDEEITPNQKFTISGNQFAVQTLDLNVDFSDIEKQLHDIVKFFFD
;
A
#
# COMPACT_ATOMS: atom_id res chain seq x y z
N MET A 1 15.74 19.03 3.13
CA MET A 1 15.97 18.06 2.05
C MET A 1 15.30 16.75 2.39
N HIS A 2 14.33 16.36 1.59
CA HIS A 2 13.57 15.15 1.86
C HIS A 2 14.25 13.96 1.19
N ILE A 3 15.08 13.24 1.92
CA ILE A 3 15.74 12.00 1.48
C ILE A 3 14.71 10.95 1.05
N PHE A 4 13.51 11.03 1.61
CA PHE A 4 12.41 10.07 1.38
C PHE A 4 11.39 10.50 0.32
N GLY A 5 11.65 11.59 -0.42
CA GLY A 5 10.72 12.12 -1.42
C GLY A 5 10.64 11.36 -2.73
N GLN A 6 11.38 10.26 -2.88
CA GLN A 6 11.37 9.44 -4.09
C GLN A 6 10.63 8.12 -3.85
N PRO A 7 9.72 7.71 -4.75
CA PRO A 7 8.95 6.47 -4.60
C PRO A 7 9.80 5.24 -4.34
N ASN A 8 10.94 5.14 -5.00
CA ASN A 8 11.89 4.03 -4.83
C ASN A 8 12.53 3.99 -3.44
N THR A 9 12.62 5.11 -2.75
CA THR A 9 13.19 5.18 -1.41
C THR A 9 12.20 4.68 -0.37
N ILE A 10 10.93 5.05 -0.50
CA ILE A 10 9.84 4.51 0.34
C ILE A 10 9.79 3.00 0.22
N LEU A 11 9.84 2.49 -1.00
CA LEU A 11 9.80 1.06 -1.29
C LEU A 11 10.99 0.31 -0.65
N LYS A 12 12.21 0.80 -0.82
CA LYS A 12 13.42 0.20 -0.24
C LYS A 12 13.36 0.18 1.28
N PHE A 13 12.86 1.25 1.85
CA PHE A 13 12.71 1.41 3.29
C PHE A 13 11.68 0.44 3.87
N PHE A 14 10.54 0.31 3.22
CA PHE A 14 9.48 -0.62 3.56
C PHE A 14 9.98 -2.08 3.51
N ILE A 15 10.69 -2.43 2.46
CA ILE A 15 11.31 -3.77 2.29
C ILE A 15 12.32 -4.05 3.41
N PHE A 16 13.20 -3.09 3.71
CA PHE A 16 14.19 -3.22 4.78
C PHE A 16 13.51 -3.45 6.14
N TYR A 17 12.49 -2.66 6.44
CA TYR A 17 11.73 -2.77 7.67
C TYR A 17 11.08 -4.15 7.82
N LEU A 18 10.42 -4.63 6.80
CA LEU A 18 9.69 -5.89 6.81
C LEU A 18 10.58 -7.12 6.90
N LYS A 19 11.77 -7.08 6.32
CA LYS A 19 12.77 -8.14 6.51
C LYS A 19 13.17 -8.31 7.98
N ASN A 20 13.23 -7.22 8.72
CA ASN A 20 13.55 -7.24 10.13
C ASN A 20 12.39 -7.72 11.02
N TYR A 21 11.18 -7.73 10.48
CA TYR A 21 9.97 -8.19 11.19
C TYR A 21 9.63 -9.67 10.95
N GLY A 22 10.44 -10.40 10.22
CA GLY A 22 10.22 -11.82 9.95
C GLY A 22 9.13 -12.13 8.93
N ILE A 23 8.70 -11.13 8.17
CA ILE A 23 7.77 -11.32 7.04
C ILE A 23 8.58 -11.83 5.85
N ILE A 24 8.31 -13.05 5.44
CA ILE A 24 9.27 -13.97 4.82
C ILE A 24 9.47 -13.79 3.32
N SER A 25 8.64 -13.09 2.58
CA SER A 25 8.92 -12.86 1.18
C SER A 25 8.42 -11.54 0.65
N VAL A 26 9.35 -10.78 0.13
CA VAL A 26 9.08 -9.61 -0.68
C VAL A 26 9.38 -9.99 -2.12
N GLY A 27 8.32 -10.25 -2.89
CA GLY A 27 8.46 -10.48 -4.33
C GLY A 27 8.27 -9.17 -5.08
N VAL A 28 9.32 -8.65 -5.68
CA VAL A 28 9.20 -7.66 -6.75
C VAL A 28 9.16 -8.45 -8.04
N LYS A 29 7.95 -8.65 -8.58
CA LYS A 29 7.80 -9.37 -9.84
C LYS A 29 7.77 -8.39 -10.99
N GLU A 30 8.77 -8.45 -11.85
CA GLU A 30 8.73 -7.84 -13.16
C GLU A 30 7.97 -8.75 -14.13
N TYR A 31 6.67 -8.57 -14.18
CA TYR A 31 5.87 -9.21 -15.21
C TYR A 31 5.19 -8.16 -16.05
N LEU A 32 4.63 -8.55 -17.15
CA LEU A 32 3.94 -7.75 -18.17
C LEU A 32 3.59 -6.30 -17.77
N PRO A 33 3.81 -5.31 -18.63
CA PRO A 33 3.67 -3.87 -18.29
C PRO A 33 2.35 -3.50 -17.59
N ALA A 34 1.29 -4.29 -17.78
CA ALA A 34 -0.04 -4.02 -17.24
C ALA A 34 -0.30 -4.51 -15.81
N MET A 35 0.59 -5.33 -15.22
CA MET A 35 0.33 -6.05 -13.96
C MET A 35 1.47 -5.95 -12.96
N LYS A 36 2.17 -4.84 -12.93
CA LYS A 36 3.31 -4.62 -12.04
C LYS A 36 2.84 -4.07 -10.69
N THR A 37 2.91 -4.89 -9.65
CA THR A 37 2.71 -4.44 -8.28
C THR A 37 3.99 -3.86 -7.70
N ASP A 38 3.90 -2.81 -6.91
CA ASP A 38 5.08 -2.23 -6.27
C ASP A 38 5.64 -3.15 -5.19
N ILE A 39 4.76 -3.60 -4.29
CA ILE A 39 5.14 -4.47 -3.17
C ILE A 39 4.10 -5.58 -3.02
N THR A 40 4.57 -6.79 -2.82
CA THR A 40 3.72 -7.90 -2.37
C THR A 40 4.34 -8.52 -1.12
N LEU A 41 3.58 -8.54 -0.03
CA LEU A 41 3.96 -9.15 1.23
C LEU A 41 3.17 -10.43 1.44
N GLU A 42 3.85 -11.47 1.88
CA GLU A 42 3.20 -12.76 2.15
C GLU A 42 3.63 -13.30 3.51
N ASP A 43 2.66 -13.63 4.34
CA ASP A 43 2.84 -14.50 5.50
C ASP A 43 2.33 -15.89 5.14
N LYS A 44 3.26 -16.80 4.88
CA LYS A 44 2.94 -18.18 4.48
C LYS A 44 2.30 -18.99 5.61
N SER A 45 2.66 -18.71 6.86
CA SER A 45 2.12 -19.41 8.02
C SER A 45 0.65 -19.10 8.24
N GLN A 46 0.25 -17.87 8.03
CA GLN A 46 -1.15 -17.41 8.16
C GLN A 46 -1.92 -17.45 6.83
N LYS A 47 -1.27 -17.75 5.72
CA LYS A 47 -1.84 -17.68 4.37
C LYS A 47 -2.48 -16.34 4.08
N LYS A 48 -1.72 -15.28 4.33
CA LYS A 48 -2.13 -13.89 4.08
C LYS A 48 -1.18 -13.24 3.09
N VAL A 49 -1.74 -12.52 2.12
CA VAL A 49 -1.00 -11.69 1.15
C VAL A 49 -1.53 -10.28 1.20
N LEU A 50 -0.62 -9.32 1.23
CA LEU A 50 -0.93 -7.90 1.08
C LEU A 50 -0.24 -7.37 -0.17
N ILE A 51 -1.01 -6.80 -1.09
CA ILE A 51 -0.52 -6.11 -2.27
C ILE A 51 -0.56 -4.61 -1.97
N ILE A 52 0.57 -3.94 -2.10
CA ILE A 52 0.71 -2.51 -1.86
C ILE A 52 1.08 -1.82 -3.16
N ASP A 53 0.33 -0.78 -3.49
CA ASP A 53 0.63 0.13 -4.57
C ASP A 53 0.93 1.50 -3.97
N THR A 54 2.16 1.97 -4.17
CA THR A 54 2.63 3.23 -3.61
C THR A 54 2.40 4.36 -4.59
N LYS A 55 1.88 5.47 -4.10
CA LYS A 55 1.58 6.66 -4.89
C LYS A 55 2.26 7.89 -4.31
N TYR A 56 2.94 8.62 -5.16
CA TYR A 56 3.57 9.89 -4.82
C TYR A 56 3.03 10.99 -5.73
N TYR A 57 1.96 11.63 -5.28
CA TYR A 57 1.30 12.70 -6.04
C TYR A 57 1.31 14.00 -5.23
N GLY A 58 1.27 15.12 -5.92
CA GLY A 58 1.01 16.41 -5.30
C GLY A 58 -0.40 16.52 -4.71
N ARG A 59 -1.33 15.70 -5.20
CA ARG A 59 -2.69 15.55 -4.67
C ARG A 59 -3.11 14.09 -4.62
N THR A 60 -3.60 13.66 -3.47
CA THR A 60 -4.09 12.29 -3.21
C THR A 60 -5.53 12.10 -3.67
N MET A 61 -6.34 13.15 -3.57
CA MET A 61 -7.76 13.12 -3.90
C MET A 61 -8.03 13.90 -5.19
N GLN A 62 -8.94 13.40 -6.00
CA GLN A 62 -9.49 14.15 -7.11
C GLN A 62 -10.77 14.86 -6.68
N SER A 63 -11.01 16.07 -7.20
CA SER A 63 -12.24 16.81 -6.98
C SER A 63 -13.04 16.87 -8.28
N GLN A 64 -14.29 16.42 -8.22
CA GLN A 64 -15.23 16.50 -9.33
C GLN A 64 -16.61 16.87 -8.79
N PHE A 65 -17.21 17.89 -9.36
CA PHE A 65 -18.53 18.38 -8.94
C PHE A 65 -18.64 18.73 -7.44
N GLY A 66 -17.56 19.27 -6.86
CA GLY A 66 -17.50 19.61 -5.45
C GLY A 66 -17.38 18.44 -4.47
N LYS A 67 -17.18 17.22 -4.98
CA LYS A 67 -16.92 16.03 -4.19
C LYS A 67 -15.48 15.58 -4.32
N ASN A 68 -14.85 15.28 -3.20
CA ASN A 68 -13.53 14.69 -3.18
C ASN A 68 -13.65 13.16 -3.20
N SER A 69 -12.86 12.53 -4.04
CA SER A 69 -12.80 11.07 -4.15
C SER A 69 -11.37 10.60 -4.41
N TYR A 70 -11.10 9.32 -4.16
CA TYR A 70 -9.84 8.73 -4.58
C TYR A 70 -9.76 8.66 -6.10
N HIS A 71 -8.54 8.70 -6.64
CA HIS A 71 -8.34 8.51 -8.08
C HIS A 71 -8.87 7.15 -8.50
N SER A 72 -9.90 7.13 -9.33
CA SER A 72 -10.60 5.91 -9.75
C SER A 72 -9.68 4.89 -10.42
N GLY A 73 -8.73 5.36 -11.24
CA GLY A 73 -7.74 4.49 -11.86
C GLY A 73 -6.89 3.74 -10.86
N ASN A 74 -6.52 4.37 -9.75
CA ASN A 74 -5.75 3.72 -8.68
C ASN A 74 -6.60 2.67 -7.95
N MET A 75 -7.87 2.96 -7.73
CA MET A 75 -8.80 2.00 -7.11
C MET A 75 -9.03 0.78 -8.00
N TYR A 76 -9.22 0.97 -9.29
CA TYR A 76 -9.34 -0.14 -10.25
C TYR A 76 -8.05 -0.95 -10.33
N GLN A 77 -6.90 -0.31 -10.29
CA GLN A 77 -5.61 -0.98 -10.35
C GLN A 77 -5.41 -1.91 -9.17
N ILE A 78 -5.57 -1.41 -7.94
CA ILE A 78 -5.39 -2.25 -6.73
C ILE A 78 -6.44 -3.36 -6.64
N HIS A 79 -7.68 -3.09 -7.02
CA HIS A 79 -8.73 -4.10 -7.08
C HIS A 79 -8.40 -5.22 -8.08
N SER A 80 -7.88 -4.86 -9.26
CA SER A 80 -7.46 -5.83 -10.26
C SER A 80 -6.32 -6.72 -9.77
N TYR A 81 -5.33 -6.15 -9.11
CA TYR A 81 -4.21 -6.91 -8.55
C TYR A 81 -4.67 -7.91 -7.49
N VAL A 82 -5.52 -7.47 -6.57
CA VAL A 82 -6.08 -8.34 -5.53
C VAL A 82 -6.92 -9.45 -6.13
N SER A 83 -7.80 -9.13 -7.07
CA SER A 83 -8.67 -10.11 -7.74
C SER A 83 -7.88 -11.17 -8.50
N ASN A 84 -6.85 -10.75 -9.23
CA ASN A 84 -5.99 -11.67 -9.96
C ASN A 84 -5.20 -12.59 -9.03
N LYS A 85 -4.65 -12.05 -7.95
CA LYS A 85 -3.95 -12.86 -6.96
C LYS A 85 -4.89 -13.84 -6.27
N LYS A 86 -6.08 -13.39 -5.89
CA LYS A 86 -7.09 -14.23 -5.23
C LYS A 86 -7.55 -15.40 -6.09
N ALA A 87 -7.58 -15.25 -7.40
CA ALA A 87 -7.97 -16.32 -8.33
C ALA A 87 -7.04 -17.54 -8.25
N THR A 88 -5.79 -17.36 -7.85
CA THR A 88 -4.77 -18.43 -7.81
C THR A 88 -4.21 -18.69 -6.41
N TYR A 89 -4.63 -17.93 -5.40
CA TYR A 89 -4.11 -18.02 -4.05
C TYR A 89 -5.15 -18.53 -3.07
N VAL A 90 -4.80 -19.58 -2.34
CA VAL A 90 -5.63 -20.13 -1.26
C VAL A 90 -5.24 -19.44 0.05
N GLY A 91 -6.04 -18.46 0.45
CA GLY A 91 -5.79 -17.65 1.63
C GLY A 91 -6.41 -16.27 1.51
N LYS A 92 -6.02 -15.36 2.39
CA LYS A 92 -6.53 -13.99 2.42
C LYS A 92 -5.64 -13.09 1.57
N VAL A 93 -6.22 -12.37 0.61
CA VAL A 93 -5.54 -11.36 -0.19
C VAL A 93 -6.14 -9.99 0.12
N SER A 94 -5.28 -9.04 0.43
CA SER A 94 -5.67 -7.67 0.76
C SER A 94 -4.93 -6.68 -0.13
N GLY A 95 -5.49 -5.49 -0.30
CA GLY A 95 -4.90 -4.42 -1.09
C GLY A 95 -4.72 -3.14 -0.29
N LEU A 96 -3.63 -2.44 -0.53
CA LEU A 96 -3.32 -1.15 0.08
C LEU A 96 -2.85 -0.16 -0.98
N LEU A 97 -3.56 0.96 -1.10
CA LEU A 97 -3.05 2.17 -1.73
C LEU A 97 -2.34 3.00 -0.67
N LEU A 98 -1.04 3.17 -0.81
CA LEU A 98 -0.21 3.92 0.14
C LEU A 98 0.29 5.21 -0.50
N TYR A 99 -0.24 6.32 -0.05
CA TYR A 99 0.12 7.65 -0.52
C TYR A 99 1.16 8.30 0.38
N ALA A 100 2.11 8.99 -0.21
CA ALA A 100 2.92 9.94 0.55
C ALA A 100 2.03 11.13 0.96
N LYS A 101 2.18 11.59 2.20
CA LYS A 101 1.45 12.76 2.71
C LYS A 101 1.75 13.99 1.89
N THR A 102 0.71 14.75 1.59
CA THR A 102 0.75 16.04 0.90
C THR A 102 0.31 17.18 1.82
N ASP A 103 0.25 18.39 1.28
CA ASP A 103 -0.27 19.57 2.01
C ASP A 103 -1.81 19.67 1.98
N GLU A 104 -2.50 18.65 1.49
CA GLU A 104 -3.96 18.61 1.47
C GLU A 104 -4.55 18.53 2.88
N GLU A 105 -5.69 19.19 3.12
CA GLU A 105 -6.41 19.08 4.38
C GLU A 105 -6.90 17.65 4.65
N ILE A 106 -7.30 16.96 3.59
CA ILE A 106 -7.81 15.58 3.69
C ILE A 106 -6.64 14.62 3.53
N THR A 107 -6.35 13.89 4.59
CA THR A 107 -5.34 12.84 4.60
C THR A 107 -6.05 11.49 4.58
N PRO A 108 -6.02 10.75 3.44
CA PRO A 108 -6.68 9.46 3.36
C PRO A 108 -6.18 8.46 4.40
N ASN A 109 -7.14 7.90 5.14
CA ASN A 109 -6.89 6.81 6.09
C ASN A 109 -8.19 6.02 6.26
N GLN A 110 -8.52 5.21 5.27
CA GLN A 110 -9.76 4.44 5.25
C GLN A 110 -9.51 2.96 5.00
N LYS A 111 -10.35 2.15 5.60
CA LYS A 111 -10.38 0.69 5.47
C LYS A 111 -11.77 0.27 5.04
N PHE A 112 -11.85 -0.63 4.08
CA PHE A 112 -13.12 -1.09 3.52
C PHE A 112 -13.00 -2.48 2.93
N THR A 113 -14.13 -3.08 2.61
CA THR A 113 -14.21 -4.41 2.01
C THR A 113 -14.91 -4.33 0.66
N ILE A 114 -14.30 -4.92 -0.36
CA ILE A 114 -14.91 -5.06 -1.67
C ILE A 114 -14.84 -6.55 -2.06
N SER A 115 -15.99 -7.12 -2.42
CA SER A 115 -16.08 -8.53 -2.84
C SER A 115 -15.44 -9.52 -1.85
N GLY A 116 -15.57 -9.24 -0.55
CA GLY A 116 -15.02 -10.07 0.52
C GLY A 116 -13.53 -9.88 0.79
N ASN A 117 -12.82 -9.05 0.02
CA ASN A 117 -11.42 -8.75 0.23
C ASN A 117 -11.24 -7.42 0.97
N GLN A 118 -10.26 -7.36 1.84
CA GLN A 118 -9.90 -6.17 2.61
C GLN A 118 -9.07 -5.21 1.77
N PHE A 119 -9.43 -3.94 1.80
CA PHE A 119 -8.68 -2.85 1.19
C PHE A 119 -8.45 -1.73 2.19
N ALA A 120 -7.39 -0.98 1.96
CA ALA A 120 -7.16 0.26 2.66
C ALA A 120 -6.58 1.31 1.70
N VAL A 121 -6.87 2.56 2.02
CA VAL A 121 -6.18 3.72 1.46
C VAL A 121 -5.57 4.45 2.65
N GLN A 122 -4.26 4.53 2.70
CA GLN A 122 -3.54 5.11 3.83
C GLN A 122 -2.49 6.10 3.34
N THR A 123 -2.10 6.97 4.24
CA THR A 123 -1.10 8.01 4.00
C THR A 123 0.09 7.76 4.91
N LEU A 124 1.29 7.87 4.34
CA LEU A 124 2.55 7.79 5.06
C LEU A 124 3.17 9.18 5.16
N ASP A 125 3.35 9.67 6.36
CA ASP A 125 4.06 10.93 6.61
C ASP A 125 5.56 10.67 6.58
N LEU A 126 6.23 11.20 5.58
CA LEU A 126 7.67 11.06 5.39
C LEU A 126 8.45 12.27 5.92
N ASN A 127 7.74 13.29 6.42
CA ASN A 127 8.33 14.51 6.95
C ASN A 127 8.41 14.49 8.49
N VAL A 128 8.69 13.32 9.05
CA VAL A 128 8.84 13.08 10.48
C VAL A 128 10.12 12.29 10.73
N ASP A 129 10.48 12.12 11.98
CA ASP A 129 11.65 11.33 12.35
C ASP A 129 11.49 9.86 11.93
N PHE A 130 12.63 9.21 11.72
CA PHE A 130 12.68 7.82 11.30
C PHE A 130 11.85 6.90 12.18
N SER A 131 11.90 7.07 13.50
CA SER A 131 11.14 6.27 14.46
C SER A 131 9.62 6.39 14.26
N ASP A 132 9.14 7.55 13.84
CA ASP A 132 7.73 7.77 13.55
C ASP A 132 7.31 7.14 12.22
N ILE A 133 8.20 7.14 11.22
CA ILE A 133 7.98 6.40 9.97
C ILE A 133 7.90 4.91 10.25
N GLU A 134 8.82 4.39 11.06
CA GLU A 134 8.85 2.99 11.46
C GLU A 134 7.55 2.58 12.16
N LYS A 135 7.06 3.40 13.06
CA LYS A 135 5.79 3.18 13.76
C LYS A 135 4.60 3.15 12.80
N GLN A 136 4.53 4.09 11.85
CA GLN A 136 3.48 4.10 10.84
C GLN A 136 3.47 2.81 10.01
N LEU A 137 4.64 2.33 9.58
CA LEU A 137 4.77 1.09 8.82
C LEU A 137 4.38 -0.13 9.67
N HIS A 138 4.77 -0.13 10.94
CA HIS A 138 4.36 -1.18 11.89
C HIS A 138 2.84 -1.26 12.04
N ASP A 139 2.19 -0.14 12.21
CA ASP A 139 0.73 -0.07 12.35
C ASP A 139 0.01 -0.60 11.08
N ILE A 140 0.55 -0.31 9.90
CA ILE A 140 0.04 -0.85 8.63
C ILE A 140 0.15 -2.38 8.60
N VAL A 141 1.32 -2.91 8.89
CA VAL A 141 1.55 -4.37 8.90
C VAL A 141 0.66 -5.06 9.93
N LYS A 142 0.59 -4.51 11.12
CA LYS A 142 -0.24 -5.03 12.21
C LYS A 142 -1.72 -5.12 11.80
N PHE A 143 -2.22 -4.11 11.14
CA PHE A 143 -3.62 -4.11 10.69
C PHE A 143 -3.95 -5.27 9.75
N PHE A 144 -3.04 -5.62 8.84
CA PHE A 144 -3.29 -6.65 7.84
C PHE A 144 -2.91 -8.07 8.29
N PHE A 145 -1.95 -8.21 9.18
CA PHE A 145 -1.37 -9.50 9.54
C PHE A 145 -1.67 -9.98 10.96
N ASP A 146 -2.08 -9.10 11.87
CA ASP A 146 -2.60 -9.47 13.18
C ASP A 146 -4.12 -9.72 13.11
#